data_3b99346946f4632edbbf03ce256fc6c4
#
_entry.id   3b99346946f4632edbbf03ce256fc6c4
#
_cell.length_a   1.000
_cell.length_b   1.000
_cell.length_c   1.000
_cell.angle_alpha   90.00
_cell.angle_beta   90.00
_cell.angle_gamma   90.00
#
_symmetry.space_group_name_H-M   'P 1'
#
loop_
_entity.id
_entity.type
_entity.pdbx_description
1 polymer ?
#
loop_
_entity_poly.entity_id
_entity_poly.type
_entity_poly.pdbx_seq_one_letter_code
_entity_poly.pdbx_strand_id
1 'polypeptide(L)'
;MRWQTYATAFVITALIFATAFYAANYFNNLRATEVRTAQDNVFIDILSLETQFALLASHSCSDISENSVLSREIGPVGERIAYLETQASVEQDSLVRLKRYYSLLQIKDLLLMQEVSEKCGLEPIFILYFFSNKGDCEDCEEQGYVLTALSRDYPQLRVYSFDYNLENPALQTLIQINNVENDLPALVINGLPYYGLHNVEDIENILPELTALQTTESEDAATIKR
;
A
#
# COMPACT_ATOMS: atom_id res chain seq x y z
N MET A 1 -61.94 -4.91 38.73
CA MET A 1 -60.54 -4.68 39.15
C MET A 1 -59.43 -5.31 38.22
N ARG A 2 -59.68 -6.45 37.62
CA ARG A 2 -58.66 -7.12 36.76
C ARG A 2 -58.37 -6.42 35.41
N TRP A 3 -59.34 -5.71 34.81
CA TRP A 3 -59.12 -5.08 33.49
C TRP A 3 -58.18 -3.88 33.56
N GLN A 4 -58.20 -3.10 34.61
CA GLN A 4 -57.25 -1.98 34.79
C GLN A 4 -55.80 -2.47 34.89
N THR A 5 -55.55 -3.61 35.53
CA THR A 5 -54.22 -4.22 35.64
C THR A 5 -53.68 -4.69 34.27
N TYR A 6 -54.54 -5.26 33.44
CA TYR A 6 -54.18 -5.64 32.07
C TYR A 6 -53.93 -4.45 31.16
N ALA A 7 -54.71 -3.39 31.30
CA ALA A 7 -54.54 -2.16 30.55
C ALA A 7 -53.23 -1.45 30.92
N THR A 8 -52.87 -1.38 32.20
CA THR A 8 -51.62 -0.78 32.64
C THR A 8 -50.41 -1.61 32.21
N ALA A 9 -50.48 -2.96 32.29
CA ALA A 9 -49.45 -3.83 31.79
C ALA A 9 -49.20 -3.64 30.27
N PHE A 10 -50.29 -3.57 29.49
CA PHE A 10 -50.21 -3.33 28.05
C PHE A 10 -49.56 -2.00 27.72
N VAL A 11 -49.91 -0.91 28.40
CA VAL A 11 -49.32 0.41 28.18
C VAL A 11 -47.81 0.41 28.50
N ILE A 12 -47.41 -0.21 29.61
CA ILE A 12 -45.98 -0.31 29.98
C ILE A 12 -45.23 -1.10 28.94
N THR A 13 -45.76 -2.24 28.50
CA THR A 13 -45.11 -3.07 27.47
C THR A 13 -44.99 -2.31 26.14
N ALA A 14 -46.05 -1.62 25.72
CA ALA A 14 -46.02 -0.82 24.50
C ALA A 14 -44.99 0.32 24.56
N LEU A 15 -44.82 0.99 25.70
CA LEU A 15 -43.82 2.02 25.90
C LEU A 15 -42.41 1.44 25.83
N ILE A 16 -42.14 0.27 26.44
CA ILE A 16 -40.85 -0.38 26.37
C ILE A 16 -40.52 -0.79 24.91
N PHE A 17 -41.48 -1.35 24.19
CA PHE A 17 -41.29 -1.69 22.77
C PHE A 17 -41.04 -0.45 21.90
N ALA A 18 -41.80 0.63 22.11
CA ALA A 18 -41.63 1.86 21.36
C ALA A 18 -40.28 2.52 21.62
N THR A 19 -39.80 2.54 22.87
CA THR A 19 -38.45 3.07 23.21
C THR A 19 -37.34 2.20 22.64
N ALA A 20 -37.45 0.87 22.74
CA ALA A 20 -36.49 -0.06 22.17
C ALA A 20 -36.41 0.05 20.64
N PHE A 21 -37.55 0.13 19.97
CA PHE A 21 -37.63 0.32 18.52
C PHE A 21 -37.04 1.65 18.08
N TYR A 22 -37.35 2.73 18.79
CA TYR A 22 -36.79 4.06 18.50
C TYR A 22 -35.26 4.06 18.66
N ALA A 23 -34.77 3.51 19.77
CA ALA A 23 -33.32 3.39 20.02
C ALA A 23 -32.61 2.54 18.94
N ALA A 24 -33.19 1.38 18.62
CA ALA A 24 -32.62 0.51 17.58
C ALA A 24 -32.57 1.21 16.21
N ASN A 25 -33.62 1.92 15.85
CA ASN A 25 -33.68 2.65 14.56
C ASN A 25 -32.69 3.85 14.54
N TYR A 26 -32.55 4.55 15.66
CA TYR A 26 -31.60 5.65 15.83
C TYR A 26 -30.16 5.18 15.68
N PHE A 27 -29.78 4.10 16.37
CA PHE A 27 -28.41 3.53 16.25
C PHE A 27 -28.14 2.94 14.87
N ASN A 28 -29.14 2.33 14.23
CA ASN A 28 -28.98 1.80 12.88
C ASN A 28 -28.77 2.92 11.85
N ASN A 29 -29.48 4.04 11.99
CA ASN A 29 -29.31 5.20 11.12
C ASN A 29 -27.92 5.86 11.30
N LEU A 30 -27.41 5.95 12.54
CA LEU A 30 -26.08 6.47 12.80
C LEU A 30 -25.02 5.61 12.11
N ARG A 31 -25.07 4.29 12.25
CA ARG A 31 -24.13 3.36 11.59
C ARG A 31 -24.23 3.44 10.06
N ALA A 32 -25.44 3.51 9.52
CA ALA A 32 -25.63 3.63 8.07
C ALA A 32 -25.06 4.93 7.51
N THR A 33 -25.11 6.03 8.27
CA THR A 33 -24.54 7.33 7.87
C THR A 33 -23.01 7.30 7.92
N GLU A 34 -22.42 6.73 8.97
CA GLU A 34 -20.97 6.57 9.07
C GLU A 34 -20.38 5.73 7.93
N VAL A 35 -21.03 4.60 7.60
CA VAL A 35 -20.57 3.73 6.50
C VAL A 35 -20.66 4.44 5.15
N ARG A 36 -21.74 5.18 4.88
CA ARG A 36 -21.89 5.96 3.64
C ARG A 36 -20.83 7.05 3.54
N THR A 37 -20.64 7.83 4.60
CA THR A 37 -19.63 8.90 4.62
C THR A 37 -18.22 8.33 4.42
N ALA A 38 -17.90 7.17 5.00
CA ALA A 38 -16.63 6.51 4.80
C ALA A 38 -16.46 6.02 3.35
N GLN A 39 -17.51 5.50 2.71
CA GLN A 39 -17.49 5.09 1.30
C GLN A 39 -17.32 6.27 0.35
N ASP A 40 -18.03 7.38 0.60
CA ASP A 40 -17.93 8.60 -0.21
C ASP A 40 -16.53 9.22 -0.11
N ASN A 41 -15.91 9.23 1.07
CA ASN A 41 -14.55 9.72 1.26
C ASN A 41 -13.53 8.85 0.51
N VAL A 42 -13.62 7.52 0.61
CA VAL A 42 -12.73 6.61 -0.13
C VAL A 42 -12.85 6.80 -1.64
N PHE A 43 -14.06 7.01 -2.16
CA PHE A 43 -14.27 7.28 -3.58
C PHE A 43 -13.64 8.60 -4.03
N ILE A 44 -13.80 9.66 -3.23
CA ILE A 44 -13.19 10.97 -3.49
C ILE A 44 -11.66 10.87 -3.43
N ASP A 45 -11.11 10.15 -2.46
CA ASP A 45 -9.68 9.95 -2.31
C ASP A 45 -9.09 9.20 -3.51
N ILE A 46 -9.75 8.13 -3.98
CA ILE A 46 -9.34 7.39 -5.18
C ILE A 46 -9.39 8.29 -6.41
N LEU A 47 -10.47 9.03 -6.63
CA LEU A 47 -10.61 9.93 -7.77
C LEU A 47 -9.60 11.08 -7.72
N SER A 48 -9.32 11.61 -6.52
CA SER A 48 -8.29 12.63 -6.30
C SER A 48 -6.90 12.10 -6.67
N LEU A 49 -6.57 10.90 -6.23
CA LEU A 49 -5.31 10.24 -6.58
C LEU A 49 -5.22 10.01 -8.11
N GLU A 50 -6.24 9.47 -8.74
CA GLU A 50 -6.26 9.28 -10.20
C GLU A 50 -6.07 10.60 -10.95
N THR A 51 -6.70 11.67 -10.48
CA THR A 51 -6.53 13.00 -11.07
C THR A 51 -5.12 13.54 -10.87
N GLN A 52 -4.52 13.34 -9.69
CA GLN A 52 -3.13 13.72 -9.43
C GLN A 52 -2.16 12.95 -10.33
N PHE A 53 -2.36 11.66 -10.52
CA PHE A 53 -1.57 10.85 -11.46
C PHE A 53 -1.66 11.39 -12.89
N ALA A 54 -2.87 11.62 -13.37
CA ALA A 54 -3.07 12.13 -14.71
C ALA A 54 -2.46 13.53 -14.90
N LEU A 55 -2.50 14.39 -13.88
CA LEU A 55 -1.86 15.70 -13.89
C LEU A 55 -0.34 15.57 -13.94
N LEU A 56 0.27 14.72 -13.11
CA LEU A 56 1.71 14.51 -13.09
C LEU A 56 2.19 13.91 -14.42
N ALA A 57 1.50 12.90 -14.95
CA ALA A 57 1.81 12.31 -16.25
C ALA A 57 1.71 13.31 -17.41
N SER A 58 0.88 14.36 -17.29
CA SER A 58 0.69 15.38 -18.33
C SER A 58 1.66 16.57 -18.25
N HIS A 59 2.36 16.76 -17.10
CA HIS A 59 3.24 17.91 -16.86
C HIS A 59 4.65 17.74 -17.49
N SER A 60 5.39 18.85 -17.54
CA SER A 60 6.77 18.85 -18.01
C SER A 60 7.70 18.18 -17.01
N CYS A 61 8.74 17.51 -17.51
CA CYS A 61 9.71 16.77 -16.71
C CYS A 61 10.43 17.60 -15.64
N SER A 62 10.52 18.92 -15.81
CA SER A 62 11.12 19.84 -14.83
C SER A 62 10.33 19.93 -13.51
N ASP A 63 9.03 19.62 -13.53
CA ASP A 63 8.15 19.74 -12.38
C ASP A 63 8.00 18.41 -11.61
N ILE A 64 8.51 17.33 -12.19
CA ILE A 64 8.51 15.99 -11.61
C ILE A 64 9.85 15.83 -10.87
N SER A 65 10.02 16.56 -9.77
CA SER A 65 11.17 16.37 -8.89
C SER A 65 11.03 15.04 -8.12
N GLU A 66 12.17 14.52 -7.64
CA GLU A 66 12.35 13.24 -6.94
C GLU A 66 11.37 12.95 -5.79
N ASN A 67 10.63 13.95 -5.34
CA ASN A 67 9.57 13.85 -4.34
C ASN A 67 8.19 13.99 -4.97
N SER A 68 7.75 12.99 -5.74
CA SER A 68 6.35 12.96 -6.16
C SER A 68 5.44 12.98 -4.91
N VAL A 69 4.33 13.71 -4.99
CA VAL A 69 3.31 13.78 -3.91
C VAL A 69 2.94 12.38 -3.42
N LEU A 70 3.03 11.40 -4.31
CA LEU A 70 2.68 10.02 -4.07
C LEU A 70 3.69 9.26 -3.20
N SER A 71 4.99 9.45 -3.42
CA SER A 71 6.03 8.84 -2.57
C SER A 71 5.90 9.30 -1.11
N ARG A 72 5.34 10.50 -0.90
CA ARG A 72 5.04 11.03 0.44
C ARG A 72 3.81 10.38 1.10
N GLU A 73 2.87 9.87 0.31
CA GLU A 73 1.68 9.19 0.83
C GLU A 73 1.95 7.70 1.13
N ILE A 74 2.79 7.05 0.34
CA ILE A 74 3.10 5.61 0.47
C ILE A 74 3.82 5.32 1.79
N GLY A 75 4.84 6.09 2.16
CA GLY A 75 5.62 5.88 3.37
C GLY A 75 4.77 5.83 4.66
N PRO A 76 4.00 6.89 4.98
CA PRO A 76 3.15 6.92 6.18
C PRO A 76 2.11 5.80 6.24
N VAL A 77 1.57 5.36 5.08
CA VAL A 77 0.63 4.23 5.05
C VAL A 77 1.34 2.92 5.39
N GLY A 78 2.54 2.70 4.85
CA GLY A 78 3.37 1.54 5.15
C GLY A 78 3.74 1.47 6.65
N GLU A 79 4.22 2.56 7.23
CA GLU A 79 4.52 2.66 8.66
C GLU A 79 3.29 2.37 9.53
N ARG A 80 2.13 2.87 9.12
CA ARG A 80 0.88 2.62 9.82
C ARG A 80 0.48 1.15 9.77
N ILE A 81 0.66 0.47 8.63
CA ILE A 81 0.41 -0.98 8.51
C ILE A 81 1.34 -1.73 9.45
N ALA A 82 2.64 -1.47 9.41
CA ALA A 82 3.63 -2.11 10.27
C ALA A 82 3.28 -1.93 11.76
N TYR A 83 2.88 -0.73 12.17
CA TYR A 83 2.43 -0.48 13.54
C TYR A 83 1.17 -1.27 13.90
N LEU A 84 0.17 -1.31 13.01
CA LEU A 84 -1.09 -2.01 13.27
C LEU A 84 -0.90 -3.52 13.34
N GLU A 85 0.04 -4.10 12.60
CA GLU A 85 0.37 -5.52 12.65
C GLU A 85 0.93 -5.95 14.02
N THR A 86 1.56 -5.04 14.76
CA THR A 86 2.05 -5.33 16.12
C THR A 86 0.94 -5.27 17.19
N GLN A 87 -0.24 -4.76 16.86
CA GLN A 87 -1.34 -4.57 17.82
C GLN A 87 -2.28 -5.77 17.85
N ALA A 88 -2.36 -6.47 18.98
CA ALA A 88 -3.24 -7.64 19.15
C ALA A 88 -4.76 -7.34 19.07
N SER A 89 -5.17 -6.06 19.13
CA SER A 89 -6.58 -5.65 19.19
C SER A 89 -7.11 -5.04 17.88
N VAL A 90 -6.35 -5.11 16.80
CA VAL A 90 -6.77 -4.54 15.50
C VAL A 90 -7.84 -5.41 14.84
N GLU A 91 -8.89 -4.76 14.35
CA GLU A 91 -9.89 -5.41 13.52
C GLU A 91 -9.25 -5.86 12.19
N GLN A 92 -9.15 -7.17 11.98
CA GLN A 92 -8.47 -7.78 10.84
C GLN A 92 -8.99 -7.26 9.49
N ASP A 93 -10.31 -7.07 9.36
CA ASP A 93 -10.92 -6.55 8.14
C ASP A 93 -10.44 -5.12 7.80
N SER A 94 -10.23 -4.30 8.81
CA SER A 94 -9.70 -2.93 8.63
C SER A 94 -8.24 -2.96 8.20
N LEU A 95 -7.42 -3.84 8.77
CA LEU A 95 -6.03 -4.03 8.37
C LEU A 95 -5.91 -4.55 6.93
N VAL A 96 -6.71 -5.55 6.56
CA VAL A 96 -6.75 -6.09 5.18
C VAL A 96 -7.16 -5.01 4.17
N ARG A 97 -8.15 -4.16 4.49
CA ARG A 97 -8.53 -3.03 3.63
C ARG A 97 -7.37 -2.05 3.44
N LEU A 98 -6.66 -1.72 4.52
CA LEU A 98 -5.51 -0.81 4.46
C LEU A 98 -4.35 -1.41 3.63
N LYS A 99 -4.08 -2.70 3.76
CA LYS A 99 -3.09 -3.42 2.93
C LYS A 99 -3.47 -3.41 1.45
N ARG A 100 -4.76 -3.63 1.12
CA ARG A 100 -5.26 -3.54 -0.27
C ARG A 100 -5.07 -2.14 -0.84
N TYR A 101 -5.40 -1.11 -0.06
CA TYR A 101 -5.20 0.28 -0.44
C TYR A 101 -3.72 0.59 -0.68
N TYR A 102 -2.85 0.19 0.22
CA TYR A 102 -1.40 0.35 0.12
C TYR A 102 -0.83 -0.32 -1.15
N SER A 103 -1.23 -1.56 -1.44
CA SER A 103 -0.81 -2.25 -2.66
C SER A 103 -1.26 -1.52 -3.92
N LEU A 104 -2.48 -0.96 -3.94
CA LEU A 104 -2.96 -0.17 -5.07
C LEU A 104 -2.17 1.13 -5.25
N LEU A 105 -1.79 1.81 -4.16
CA LEU A 105 -0.94 3.00 -4.22
C LEU A 105 0.43 2.66 -4.82
N GLN A 106 1.06 1.57 -4.38
CA GLN A 106 2.35 1.13 -4.90
C GLN A 106 2.27 0.77 -6.40
N ILE A 107 1.23 0.06 -6.84
CA ILE A 107 1.03 -0.26 -8.26
C ILE A 107 0.82 1.02 -9.06
N LYS A 108 0.05 1.96 -8.57
CA LYS A 108 -0.16 3.26 -9.23
C LYS A 108 1.14 4.06 -9.34
N ASP A 109 1.95 4.12 -8.28
CA ASP A 109 3.25 4.80 -8.30
C ASP A 109 4.21 4.13 -9.29
N LEU A 110 4.27 2.80 -9.31
CA LEU A 110 5.06 2.04 -10.27
C LEU A 110 4.70 2.43 -11.72
N LEU A 111 3.41 2.39 -12.07
CA LEU A 111 2.95 2.73 -13.42
C LEU A 111 3.24 4.19 -13.78
N LEU A 112 3.02 5.13 -12.85
CA LEU A 112 3.36 6.53 -13.05
C LEU A 112 4.85 6.71 -13.29
N MET A 113 5.69 6.09 -12.44
CA MET A 113 7.13 6.24 -12.56
C MET A 113 7.69 5.61 -13.85
N GLN A 114 7.08 4.54 -14.34
CA GLN A 114 7.40 3.99 -15.66
C GLN A 114 7.03 4.97 -16.77
N GLU A 115 5.83 5.55 -16.76
CA GLU A 115 5.40 6.54 -17.76
C GLU A 115 6.28 7.81 -17.72
N VAL A 116 6.60 8.31 -16.54
CA VAL A 116 7.48 9.47 -16.34
C VAL A 116 8.90 9.16 -16.83
N SER A 117 9.41 7.99 -16.53
CA SER A 117 10.71 7.51 -16.97
C SER A 117 10.84 7.53 -18.50
N GLU A 118 9.90 6.91 -19.20
CA GLU A 118 9.87 6.89 -20.64
C GLU A 118 9.76 8.30 -21.26
N LYS A 119 8.91 9.15 -20.69
CA LYS A 119 8.66 10.51 -21.18
C LYS A 119 9.82 11.47 -20.92
N CYS A 120 10.49 11.33 -19.79
CA CYS A 120 11.50 12.26 -19.30
C CYS A 120 12.94 11.76 -19.48
N GLY A 121 13.13 10.55 -19.99
CA GLY A 121 14.46 9.96 -20.12
C GLY A 121 15.16 9.73 -18.78
N LEU A 122 14.37 9.50 -17.72
CA LEU A 122 14.90 9.08 -16.43
C LEU A 122 15.10 7.56 -16.44
N GLU A 123 16.07 7.07 -15.71
CA GLU A 123 16.38 5.65 -15.60
C GLU A 123 16.24 5.15 -14.14
N PRO A 124 15.03 5.21 -13.55
CA PRO A 124 14.82 4.66 -12.22
C PRO A 124 14.92 3.14 -12.26
N ILE A 125 15.52 2.57 -11.24
CA ILE A 125 15.63 1.12 -11.07
C ILE A 125 14.47 0.66 -10.22
N PHE A 126 13.72 -0.35 -10.68
CA PHE A 126 12.58 -0.92 -9.97
C PHE A 126 12.85 -2.33 -9.51
N ILE A 127 12.57 -2.61 -8.23
CA ILE A 127 12.48 -3.95 -7.68
C ILE A 127 11.05 -4.16 -7.16
N LEU A 128 10.36 -5.18 -7.68
CA LEU A 128 9.10 -5.63 -7.12
C LEU A 128 9.40 -6.80 -6.18
N TYR A 129 9.09 -6.65 -4.92
CA TYR A 129 9.31 -7.64 -3.90
C TYR A 129 7.99 -8.28 -3.49
N PHE A 130 7.92 -9.61 -3.61
CA PHE A 130 6.76 -10.40 -3.21
C PHE A 130 7.12 -11.24 -1.99
N PHE A 131 6.29 -11.10 -0.94
CA PHE A 131 6.48 -11.77 0.34
C PHE A 131 5.18 -12.39 0.84
N SER A 132 5.25 -13.17 1.91
CA SER A 132 4.07 -13.73 2.58
C SER A 132 4.05 -13.37 4.05
N ASN A 133 2.87 -13.00 4.54
CA ASN A 133 2.60 -12.79 5.97
C ASN A 133 1.90 -14.00 6.63
N LYS A 134 1.81 -15.15 5.94
CA LYS A 134 1.15 -16.36 6.47
C LYS A 134 2.05 -17.23 7.35
N GLY A 135 3.33 -16.85 7.50
CA GLY A 135 4.32 -17.66 8.21
C GLY A 135 4.88 -18.82 7.39
N ASP A 136 4.70 -18.79 6.07
CA ASP A 136 5.16 -19.78 5.09
C ASP A 136 6.38 -19.28 4.26
N CYS A 137 7.00 -18.18 4.70
CA CYS A 137 8.21 -17.62 4.09
C CYS A 137 9.24 -17.29 5.17
N GLU A 138 10.24 -18.15 5.33
CA GLU A 138 11.26 -18.04 6.39
C GLU A 138 12.20 -16.85 6.14
N ASP A 139 12.58 -16.61 4.88
CA ASP A 139 13.56 -15.60 4.48
C ASP A 139 12.93 -14.24 4.09
N CYS A 140 11.59 -14.10 4.13
CA CYS A 140 10.92 -12.87 3.70
C CYS A 140 11.31 -11.65 4.53
N GLU A 141 11.45 -11.79 5.85
CA GLU A 141 11.82 -10.68 6.72
C GLU A 141 13.26 -10.21 6.44
N GLU A 142 14.19 -11.17 6.28
CA GLU A 142 15.60 -10.87 5.96
C GLU A 142 15.73 -10.18 4.59
N GLN A 143 15.01 -10.67 3.59
CA GLN A 143 14.96 -10.01 2.28
C GLN A 143 14.44 -8.58 2.37
N GLY A 144 13.45 -8.33 3.20
CA GLY A 144 12.92 -6.98 3.46
C GLY A 144 13.98 -6.04 4.04
N TYR A 145 14.83 -6.52 4.96
CA TYR A 145 15.94 -5.73 5.51
C TYR A 145 17.01 -5.43 4.46
N VAL A 146 17.37 -6.40 3.62
CA VAL A 146 18.32 -6.20 2.50
C VAL A 146 17.81 -5.10 1.56
N LEU A 147 16.54 -5.18 1.14
CA LEU A 147 15.94 -4.20 0.23
C LEU A 147 15.83 -2.80 0.87
N THR A 148 15.55 -2.73 2.16
CA THR A 148 15.51 -1.47 2.91
C THR A 148 16.90 -0.82 2.97
N ALA A 149 17.95 -1.61 3.17
CA ALA A 149 19.32 -1.11 3.16
C ALA A 149 19.69 -0.58 1.77
N LEU A 150 19.41 -1.34 0.71
CA LEU A 150 19.65 -0.93 -0.68
C LEU A 150 18.89 0.36 -1.03
N SER A 151 17.61 0.48 -0.71
CA SER A 151 16.83 1.70 -0.98
C SER A 151 17.39 2.94 -0.29
N ARG A 152 18.03 2.77 0.87
CA ARG A 152 18.68 3.87 1.59
C ARG A 152 19.99 4.26 0.94
N ASP A 153 20.77 3.29 0.48
CA ASP A 153 22.11 3.48 -0.07
C ASP A 153 22.06 3.89 -1.56
N TYR A 154 20.92 3.61 -2.25
CA TYR A 154 20.68 3.93 -3.66
C TYR A 154 19.34 4.70 -3.81
N PRO A 155 19.34 6.04 -3.76
CA PRO A 155 18.11 6.85 -3.83
C PRO A 155 17.29 6.66 -5.12
N GLN A 156 17.94 6.27 -6.23
CA GLN A 156 17.29 6.00 -7.51
C GLN A 156 16.58 4.64 -7.54
N LEU A 157 16.90 3.75 -6.59
CA LEU A 157 16.24 2.45 -6.45
C LEU A 157 14.87 2.61 -5.81
N ARG A 158 13.85 2.13 -6.50
CA ARG A 158 12.48 2.06 -5.98
C ARG A 158 12.10 0.61 -5.71
N VAL A 159 11.78 0.31 -4.47
CA VAL A 159 11.31 -1.01 -4.04
C VAL A 159 9.83 -0.94 -3.75
N TYR A 160 9.05 -1.80 -4.41
CA TYR A 160 7.62 -1.99 -4.19
C TYR A 160 7.38 -3.36 -3.58
N SER A 161 6.76 -3.40 -2.40
CA SER A 161 6.60 -4.62 -1.61
C SER A 161 5.15 -5.07 -1.56
N PHE A 162 4.89 -6.31 -1.97
CA PHE A 162 3.54 -6.87 -2.12
C PHE A 162 3.38 -8.17 -1.34
N ASP A 163 2.33 -8.24 -0.51
CA ASP A 163 1.91 -9.50 0.08
C ASP A 163 1.24 -10.38 -0.99
N TYR A 164 1.96 -11.42 -1.44
CA TYR A 164 1.55 -12.32 -2.52
C TYR A 164 0.16 -12.92 -2.28
N ASN A 165 -0.19 -13.14 -1.03
CA ASN A 165 -1.44 -13.78 -0.61
C ASN A 165 -2.61 -12.80 -0.43
N LEU A 166 -2.39 -11.51 -0.66
CA LEU A 166 -3.43 -10.51 -0.51
C LEU A 166 -4.45 -10.62 -1.66
N GLU A 167 -5.72 -10.79 -1.31
CA GLU A 167 -6.82 -10.81 -2.27
C GLU A 167 -7.06 -9.41 -2.85
N ASN A 168 -6.32 -9.06 -3.90
CA ASN A 168 -6.43 -7.81 -4.63
C ASN A 168 -6.31 -8.10 -6.14
N PRO A 169 -7.34 -7.85 -6.97
CA PRO A 169 -7.32 -8.16 -8.41
C PRO A 169 -6.17 -7.50 -9.18
N ALA A 170 -5.82 -6.25 -8.85
CA ALA A 170 -4.71 -5.54 -9.51
C ALA A 170 -3.36 -6.20 -9.17
N LEU A 171 -3.16 -6.60 -7.91
CA LEU A 171 -1.97 -7.34 -7.48
C LEU A 171 -1.89 -8.71 -8.16
N GLN A 172 -2.99 -9.45 -8.25
CA GLN A 172 -3.02 -10.73 -8.95
C GLN A 172 -2.66 -10.58 -10.43
N THR A 173 -3.10 -9.49 -11.06
CA THR A 173 -2.71 -9.16 -12.42
C THR A 173 -1.21 -8.87 -12.52
N LEU A 174 -0.65 -8.10 -11.59
CA LEU A 174 0.79 -7.80 -11.54
C LEU A 174 1.64 -9.08 -11.37
N ILE A 175 1.23 -9.99 -10.50
CA ILE A 175 1.85 -11.31 -10.30
C ILE A 175 1.85 -12.11 -11.62
N GLN A 176 0.71 -12.16 -12.32
CA GLN A 176 0.57 -12.91 -13.57
C GLN A 176 1.42 -12.31 -14.72
N ILE A 177 1.42 -10.98 -14.86
CA ILE A 177 2.21 -10.29 -15.91
C ILE A 177 3.70 -10.56 -15.73
N ASN A 178 4.17 -10.61 -14.47
CA ASN A 178 5.59 -10.85 -14.16
C ASN A 178 5.92 -12.35 -14.00
N ASN A 179 4.96 -13.26 -14.21
CA ASN A 179 5.12 -14.71 -14.07
C ASN A 179 5.71 -15.12 -12.71
N VAL A 180 5.29 -14.47 -11.63
CA VAL A 180 5.78 -14.76 -10.28
C VAL A 180 5.08 -16.01 -9.76
N GLU A 181 5.87 -17.04 -9.44
CA GLU A 181 5.38 -18.29 -8.80
C GLU A 181 5.28 -18.12 -7.29
N ASN A 182 4.59 -19.06 -6.63
CA ASN A 182 4.47 -19.06 -5.16
C ASN A 182 5.71 -19.72 -4.52
N ASP A 183 6.88 -19.20 -4.85
CA ASP A 183 8.19 -19.53 -4.26
C ASP A 183 8.78 -18.23 -3.69
N LEU A 184 8.61 -18.01 -2.38
CA LEU A 184 8.85 -16.73 -1.72
C LEU A 184 10.04 -16.81 -0.75
N PRO A 185 10.80 -15.70 -0.59
CA PRO A 185 10.63 -14.39 -1.21
C PRO A 185 10.92 -14.41 -2.71
N ALA A 186 10.22 -13.56 -3.47
CA ALA A 186 10.49 -13.40 -4.89
C ALA A 186 10.74 -11.91 -5.22
N LEU A 187 11.77 -11.67 -6.03
CA LEU A 187 12.10 -10.34 -6.56
C LEU A 187 11.84 -10.34 -8.06
N VAL A 188 11.19 -9.29 -8.58
CA VAL A 188 11.17 -9.04 -10.01
C VAL A 188 12.07 -7.85 -10.31
N ILE A 189 13.12 -8.11 -11.08
CA ILE A 189 14.14 -7.16 -11.46
C ILE A 189 14.25 -7.17 -12.99
N ASN A 190 14.11 -6.01 -13.62
CA ASN A 190 14.12 -5.89 -15.08
C ASN A 190 13.14 -6.86 -15.79
N GLY A 191 11.97 -7.10 -15.15
CA GLY A 191 10.92 -7.99 -15.67
C GLY A 191 11.21 -9.49 -15.52
N LEU A 192 12.28 -9.88 -14.84
CA LEU A 192 12.66 -11.28 -14.59
C LEU A 192 12.47 -11.62 -13.11
N PRO A 193 11.81 -12.75 -12.78
CA PRO A 193 11.64 -13.19 -11.40
C PRO A 193 12.91 -13.91 -10.88
N TYR A 194 13.29 -13.60 -9.66
CA TYR A 194 14.35 -14.22 -8.87
C TYR A 194 13.76 -14.72 -7.57
N TYR A 195 14.03 -15.96 -7.17
CA TYR A 195 13.41 -16.62 -6.02
C TYR A 195 14.44 -16.89 -4.92
N GLY A 196 13.95 -16.89 -3.67
CA GLY A 196 14.78 -17.07 -2.48
C GLY A 196 15.47 -15.81 -2.02
N LEU A 197 16.28 -15.94 -0.96
CA LEU A 197 17.01 -14.82 -0.37
C LEU A 197 18.19 -14.40 -1.26
N HIS A 198 18.22 -13.11 -1.56
CA HIS A 198 19.33 -12.45 -2.27
C HIS A 198 19.93 -11.38 -1.37
N ASN A 199 21.21 -11.49 -1.07
CA ASN A 199 21.92 -10.48 -0.30
C ASN A 199 22.25 -9.24 -1.17
N VAL A 200 22.86 -8.21 -0.56
CA VAL A 200 23.18 -6.95 -1.26
C VAL A 200 24.06 -7.20 -2.48
N GLU A 201 25.13 -8.01 -2.33
CA GLU A 201 26.08 -8.32 -3.40
C GLU A 201 25.41 -9.09 -4.56
N ASP A 202 24.49 -10.00 -4.26
CA ASP A 202 23.71 -10.72 -5.28
C ASP A 202 22.86 -9.74 -6.10
N ILE A 203 22.20 -8.79 -5.46
CA ILE A 203 21.36 -7.80 -6.14
C ILE A 203 22.21 -6.81 -6.94
N GLU A 204 23.35 -6.37 -6.42
CA GLU A 204 24.30 -5.51 -7.15
C GLU A 204 24.89 -6.22 -8.39
N ASN A 205 25.11 -7.53 -8.31
CA ASN A 205 25.53 -8.32 -9.47
C ASN A 205 24.43 -8.46 -10.53
N ILE A 206 23.15 -8.51 -10.13
CA ILE A 206 22.01 -8.53 -11.04
C ILE A 206 21.77 -7.13 -11.65
N LEU A 207 22.06 -6.07 -10.89
CA LEU A 207 21.86 -4.67 -11.23
C LEU A 207 23.19 -3.89 -11.19
N PRO A 208 24.13 -4.13 -12.10
CA PRO A 208 25.42 -3.46 -12.10
C PRO A 208 25.31 -1.93 -12.27
N GLU A 209 24.18 -1.44 -12.80
CA GLU A 209 23.87 -0.01 -12.87
C GLU A 209 23.78 0.66 -11.50
N LEU A 210 23.43 -0.05 -10.42
CA LEU A 210 23.43 0.50 -9.06
C LEU A 210 24.82 0.99 -8.64
N THR A 211 25.85 0.17 -8.88
CA THR A 211 27.24 0.51 -8.53
C THR A 211 27.83 1.60 -9.42
N ALA A 212 27.39 1.68 -10.69
CA ALA A 212 27.79 2.73 -11.60
C ALA A 212 27.30 4.12 -11.15
N LEU A 213 26.10 4.20 -10.55
CA LEU A 213 25.52 5.43 -10.05
C LEU A 213 26.27 6.00 -8.83
N GLN A 214 26.77 5.15 -7.92
CA GLN A 214 27.60 5.60 -6.78
C GLN A 214 28.91 6.25 -7.21
N THR A 215 29.51 5.79 -8.30
CA THR A 215 30.79 6.36 -8.80
C THR A 215 30.60 7.76 -9.36
N THR A 216 29.48 8.06 -10.01
CA THR A 216 29.17 9.40 -10.56
C THR A 216 28.89 10.43 -9.46
N GLU A 217 28.11 10.07 -8.42
CA GLU A 217 27.86 10.99 -7.30
C GLU A 217 29.13 11.32 -6.49
N SER A 218 30.03 10.36 -6.34
CA SER A 218 31.30 10.58 -5.63
C SER A 218 32.26 11.48 -6.40
N GLU A 219 32.27 11.43 -7.73
CA GLU A 219 33.07 12.29 -8.60
C GLU A 219 32.52 13.73 -8.64
N ASP A 220 31.21 13.92 -8.72
CA ASP A 220 30.57 15.23 -8.69
C ASP A 220 30.75 15.93 -7.33
N ALA A 221 30.62 15.21 -6.22
CA ALA A 221 30.87 15.74 -4.88
C ALA A 221 32.33 16.13 -4.64
N ALA A 222 33.30 15.47 -5.31
CA ALA A 222 34.72 15.79 -5.27
C ALA A 222 35.06 17.03 -6.11
N THR A 223 34.30 17.26 -7.19
CA THR A 223 34.53 18.40 -8.12
C THR A 223 33.99 19.72 -7.55
N ILE A 224 32.91 19.69 -6.76
CA ILE A 224 32.32 20.88 -6.11
C ILE A 224 33.16 21.41 -4.93
N LYS A 225 34.04 20.58 -4.37
CA LYS A 225 34.96 20.95 -3.25
C LYS A 225 36.30 21.52 -3.68
N ARG A 226 36.53 21.74 -4.96
CA ARG A 226 37.69 22.44 -5.52
C ARG A 226 37.35 23.82 -6.03
#